data_629f3c997f360311666a3e40ad2ab859
#
_entry.id   629f3c997f360311666a3e40ad2ab859
#
_cell.length_a   1.000
_cell.length_b   1.000
_cell.length_c   1.000
_cell.angle_alpha   90.00
_cell.angle_beta   90.00
_cell.angle_gamma   90.00
#
_symmetry.space_group_name_H-M   'P 1'
#
loop_
_entity.id
_entity.type
_entity.pdbx_description
1 polymer ?
#
loop_
_entity_poly.entity_id
_entity_poly.type
_entity_poly.pdbx_seq_one_letter_code
_entity_poly.pdbx_strand_id
1 'polypeptide(L)'
;MDFSVYLAMAPEQALPEGLRKAFLFCPFEENGMPEFLPPECLPVLTDRTPFSKEKSSQMIDRLSSIASGCPAVLLDFQRKEQTGLAEFVQELGAALSCPIAAPPEYAGPAGPVFLPPIPPDVMPEEALAPWQGRQIWLDLAPSALKLTLTAGGCSSTETSETGTGGFRDRVLLCHYRADTILKDRVQFALWRTGEDLSALTARLPGLGVCGCVGLYPELNGCGFLKAPPLPGPDR
;
A
#
# COMPACT_ATOMS: atom_id res chain seq x y z
N MET A 1 1.67 -18.06 -4.00
CA MET A 1 2.21 -17.32 -2.81
C MET A 1 1.03 -17.08 -1.90
N ASP A 2 1.16 -17.41 -0.61
CA ASP A 2 0.07 -17.16 0.34
C ASP A 2 0.01 -15.66 0.66
N PHE A 3 -1.21 -15.13 0.77
CA PHE A 3 -1.44 -13.73 1.13
C PHE A 3 -0.85 -13.41 2.51
N SER A 4 -0.18 -12.27 2.63
CA SER A 4 0.42 -11.83 3.88
C SER A 4 0.31 -10.32 4.05
N VAL A 5 0.19 -9.88 5.30
CA VAL A 5 0.27 -8.45 5.66
C VAL A 5 1.65 -8.19 6.27
N TYR A 6 2.33 -7.20 5.73
CA TYR A 6 3.65 -6.77 6.16
C TYR A 6 3.56 -5.42 6.86
N LEU A 7 4.32 -5.25 7.94
CA LEU A 7 4.39 -4.01 8.70
C LEU A 7 5.75 -3.34 8.53
N ALA A 8 5.73 -2.14 8.01
CA ALA A 8 6.88 -1.26 8.04
C ALA A 8 6.99 -0.64 9.45
N MET A 9 8.01 -1.04 10.18
CA MET A 9 8.19 -0.71 11.59
C MET A 9 9.67 -0.55 11.93
N ALA A 10 9.95 0.08 13.07
CA ALA A 10 11.31 0.19 13.57
C ALA A 10 11.89 -1.19 13.93
N PRO A 11 13.20 -1.40 13.74
CA PRO A 11 13.83 -2.70 13.95
C PRO A 11 13.62 -3.30 15.37
N GLU A 12 13.57 -2.45 16.39
CA GLU A 12 13.41 -2.80 17.80
C GLU A 12 11.98 -3.15 18.19
N GLN A 13 11.00 -2.83 17.36
CA GLN A 13 9.60 -3.11 17.66
C GLN A 13 9.29 -4.60 17.53
N ALA A 14 8.53 -5.14 18.49
CA ALA A 14 8.05 -6.51 18.43
C ALA A 14 6.99 -6.66 17.35
N LEU A 15 7.12 -7.70 16.53
CA LEU A 15 6.16 -8.02 15.49
C LEU A 15 4.94 -8.72 16.10
N PRO A 16 3.71 -8.23 15.86
CA PRO A 16 2.50 -8.96 16.23
C PRO A 16 2.41 -10.32 15.54
N GLU A 17 1.79 -11.28 16.24
CA GLU A 17 1.60 -12.64 15.71
C GLU A 17 0.82 -12.64 14.38
N GLY A 18 1.24 -13.49 13.45
CA GLY A 18 0.58 -13.63 12.14
C GLY A 18 0.92 -12.55 11.11
N LEU A 19 1.76 -11.57 11.48
CA LEU A 19 2.21 -10.50 10.58
C LEU A 19 3.70 -10.66 10.24
N ARG A 20 4.13 -10.02 9.15
CA ARG A 20 5.52 -10.05 8.68
C ARG A 20 6.12 -8.65 8.67
N LYS A 21 7.45 -8.57 8.71
CA LYS A 21 8.16 -7.28 8.66
C LYS A 21 8.34 -6.78 7.23
N ALA A 22 8.15 -5.47 7.06
CA ALA A 22 8.63 -4.73 5.91
C ALA A 22 9.75 -3.78 6.32
N PHE A 23 10.69 -3.57 5.40
CA PHE A 23 11.80 -2.63 5.56
C PHE A 23 11.64 -1.49 4.55
N LEU A 24 11.41 -0.30 5.08
CA LEU A 24 11.24 0.92 4.27
C LEU A 24 12.55 1.71 4.23
N PHE A 25 13.10 1.94 3.04
CA PHE A 25 14.34 2.71 2.85
C PHE A 25 14.39 3.41 1.49
N CYS A 26 15.20 4.45 1.39
CA CYS A 26 15.45 5.17 0.15
C CYS A 26 16.83 4.81 -0.40
N PRO A 27 16.94 4.05 -1.49
CA PRO A 27 18.24 3.64 -2.04
C PRO A 27 19.02 4.81 -2.65
N PHE A 28 18.37 5.94 -2.90
CA PHE A 28 18.97 7.13 -3.52
C PHE A 28 19.64 8.07 -2.50
N GLU A 29 19.46 7.84 -1.21
CA GLU A 29 20.13 8.56 -0.14
C GLU A 29 21.56 8.06 0.07
N GLU A 30 22.45 8.93 0.50
CA GLU A 30 23.75 8.53 0.99
C GLU A 30 23.56 7.67 2.25
N ASN A 31 24.05 6.44 2.23
CA ASN A 31 23.81 5.44 3.28
C ASN A 31 22.32 5.03 3.48
N GLY A 32 21.45 5.30 2.50
CA GLY A 32 20.02 4.95 2.58
C GLY A 32 19.75 3.46 2.46
N MET A 33 20.72 2.64 2.05
CA MET A 33 20.57 1.18 1.93
C MET A 33 21.08 0.45 3.17
N PRO A 34 20.30 -0.51 3.72
CA PRO A 34 20.76 -1.34 4.83
C PRO A 34 21.94 -2.23 4.42
N GLU A 35 22.73 -2.68 5.39
CA GLU A 35 23.82 -3.62 5.14
C GLU A 35 23.30 -5.01 4.78
N PHE A 36 22.21 -5.42 5.40
CA PHE A 36 21.52 -6.69 5.15
C PHE A 36 20.01 -6.53 5.39
N LEU A 37 19.23 -7.46 4.84
CA LEU A 37 17.81 -7.59 5.12
C LEU A 37 17.56 -8.91 5.83
N PRO A 38 16.72 -8.93 6.88
CA PRO A 38 16.32 -10.18 7.51
C PRO A 38 15.64 -11.12 6.50
N PRO A 39 15.80 -12.45 6.64
CA PRO A 39 15.07 -13.40 5.83
C PRO A 39 13.55 -13.16 5.90
N GLU A 40 12.86 -13.38 4.80
CA GLU A 40 11.40 -13.24 4.67
C GLU A 40 10.83 -11.82 4.90
N CYS A 41 11.68 -10.81 5.10
CA CYS A 41 11.20 -9.43 5.13
C CYS A 41 10.84 -8.94 3.73
N LEU A 42 10.01 -7.90 3.67
CA LEU A 42 9.60 -7.24 2.44
C LEU A 42 10.32 -5.90 2.31
N PRO A 43 11.31 -5.75 1.39
CA PRO A 43 11.90 -4.46 1.09
C PRO A 43 10.89 -3.55 0.40
N VAL A 44 10.78 -2.31 0.89
CA VAL A 44 9.97 -1.25 0.27
C VAL A 44 10.89 -0.08 -0.02
N LEU A 45 11.16 0.17 -1.29
CA LEU A 45 12.03 1.23 -1.76
C LEU A 45 11.21 2.50 -1.99
N THR A 46 11.66 3.60 -1.38
CA THR A 46 11.02 4.91 -1.56
C THR A 46 11.90 5.84 -2.39
N ASP A 47 11.30 6.84 -3.01
CA ASP A 47 11.99 7.90 -3.77
C ASP A 47 11.97 9.24 -3.05
N ARG A 48 12.11 9.23 -1.69
CA ARG A 48 12.19 10.46 -0.90
C ARG A 48 13.28 11.41 -1.39
N THR A 49 14.40 10.86 -1.83
CA THR A 49 15.46 11.59 -2.53
C THR A 49 15.33 11.34 -4.03
N PRO A 50 15.54 12.36 -4.90
CA PRO A 50 15.48 12.19 -6.34
C PRO A 50 16.46 11.14 -6.84
N PHE A 51 16.05 10.41 -7.86
CA PHE A 51 16.89 9.42 -8.53
C PHE A 51 18.10 10.06 -9.21
N SER A 52 19.26 9.42 -9.12
CA SER A 52 20.48 9.76 -9.86
C SER A 52 21.00 8.56 -10.65
N LYS A 53 21.09 8.71 -11.96
CA LYS A 53 21.56 7.65 -12.86
C LYS A 53 23.01 7.24 -12.61
N GLU A 54 23.84 8.14 -12.09
CA GLU A 54 25.28 7.90 -11.88
C GLU A 54 25.57 6.74 -10.91
N LYS A 55 24.65 6.48 -9.98
CA LYS A 55 24.79 5.43 -8.97
C LYS A 55 23.94 4.18 -9.25
N SER A 56 23.21 4.13 -10.37
CA SER A 56 22.21 3.09 -10.63
C SER A 56 22.80 1.68 -10.60
N SER A 57 23.91 1.43 -11.31
CA SER A 57 24.53 0.09 -11.35
C SER A 57 24.97 -0.39 -9.97
N GLN A 58 25.61 0.47 -9.18
CA GLN A 58 26.03 0.12 -7.82
C GLN A 58 24.83 -0.18 -6.90
N MET A 59 23.73 0.57 -7.06
CA MET A 59 22.49 0.31 -6.32
C MET A 59 21.88 -1.03 -6.70
N ILE A 60 21.83 -1.36 -8.00
CA ILE A 60 21.31 -2.63 -8.50
C ILE A 60 22.12 -3.80 -7.94
N ASP A 61 23.46 -3.75 -8.02
CA ASP A 61 24.32 -4.80 -7.50
C ASP A 61 24.09 -5.03 -6.00
N ARG A 62 24.00 -3.94 -5.23
CA ARG A 62 23.76 -4.03 -3.79
C ARG A 62 22.37 -4.55 -3.47
N LEU A 63 21.33 -4.06 -4.14
CA LEU A 63 19.95 -4.54 -3.97
C LEU A 63 19.85 -6.03 -4.31
N SER A 64 20.48 -6.48 -5.38
CA SER A 64 20.50 -7.89 -5.77
C SER A 64 21.12 -8.78 -4.70
N SER A 65 22.15 -8.27 -4.03
CA SER A 65 22.82 -8.99 -2.94
C SER A 65 21.92 -9.08 -1.70
N ILE A 66 21.32 -7.96 -1.24
CA ILE A 66 20.57 -7.92 0.03
C ILE A 66 19.13 -8.44 -0.09
N ALA A 67 18.52 -8.38 -1.27
CA ALA A 67 17.13 -8.85 -1.49
C ALA A 67 17.06 -10.34 -1.87
N SER A 68 18.17 -11.04 -1.88
CA SER A 68 18.20 -12.48 -2.13
C SER A 68 17.43 -13.23 -1.05
N GLY A 69 16.35 -13.92 -1.44
CA GLY A 69 15.46 -14.63 -0.50
C GLY A 69 14.28 -13.82 0.02
N CYS A 70 14.13 -12.55 -0.39
CA CYS A 70 12.93 -11.79 -0.11
C CYS A 70 11.75 -12.27 -1.01
N PRO A 71 10.50 -12.19 -0.52
CA PRO A 71 9.33 -12.65 -1.30
C PRO A 71 9.03 -11.76 -2.51
N ALA A 72 9.33 -10.48 -2.40
CA ALA A 72 9.22 -9.46 -3.45
C ALA A 72 10.03 -8.22 -3.03
N VAL A 73 10.19 -7.28 -3.96
CA VAL A 73 10.63 -5.89 -3.68
C VAL A 73 9.50 -4.97 -4.11
N LEU A 74 9.05 -4.09 -3.22
CA LEU A 74 8.04 -3.08 -3.54
C LEU A 74 8.71 -1.74 -3.83
N LEU A 75 8.23 -1.03 -4.84
CA LEU A 75 8.67 0.32 -5.18
C LEU A 75 7.55 1.31 -4.81
N ASP A 76 7.73 2.05 -3.73
CA ASP A 76 6.84 3.14 -3.32
C ASP A 76 7.39 4.47 -3.87
N PHE A 77 7.30 4.62 -5.20
CA PHE A 77 7.78 5.80 -5.91
C PHE A 77 6.63 6.77 -6.15
N GLN A 78 6.69 7.92 -5.50
CA GLN A 78 5.63 8.94 -5.52
C GLN A 78 6.01 10.16 -6.37
N ARG A 79 7.31 10.33 -6.67
CA ARG A 79 7.79 11.43 -7.53
C ARG A 79 7.54 11.10 -8.98
N LYS A 80 6.80 11.98 -9.64
CA LYS A 80 6.50 11.84 -11.08
C LYS A 80 7.70 12.26 -11.93
N GLU A 81 7.80 11.64 -13.12
CA GLU A 81 8.68 12.09 -14.22
C GLU A 81 10.17 12.20 -13.90
N GLN A 82 10.71 11.25 -13.12
CA GLN A 82 12.16 11.19 -12.91
C GLN A 82 12.85 10.55 -14.12
N THR A 83 13.68 11.33 -14.81
CA THR A 83 14.43 10.85 -15.98
C THR A 83 15.31 9.65 -15.63
N GLY A 84 15.19 8.56 -16.39
CA GLY A 84 15.98 7.33 -16.21
C GLY A 84 15.47 6.38 -15.13
N LEU A 85 14.41 6.74 -14.39
CA LEU A 85 13.88 5.86 -13.34
C LEU A 85 13.19 4.62 -13.93
N ALA A 86 12.52 4.76 -15.07
CA ALA A 86 11.91 3.60 -15.74
C ALA A 86 12.94 2.58 -16.22
N GLU A 87 14.05 3.04 -16.78
CA GLU A 87 15.19 2.19 -17.15
C GLU A 87 15.79 1.51 -15.93
N PHE A 88 15.98 2.25 -14.83
CA PHE A 88 16.47 1.68 -13.57
C PHE A 88 15.55 0.57 -13.05
N VAL A 89 14.23 0.75 -13.09
CA VAL A 89 13.26 -0.27 -12.66
C VAL A 89 13.35 -1.52 -13.53
N GLN A 90 13.53 -1.37 -14.86
CA GLN A 90 13.72 -2.49 -15.78
C GLN A 90 15.02 -3.25 -15.53
N GLU A 91 16.13 -2.52 -15.38
CA GLU A 91 17.45 -3.10 -15.07
C GLU A 91 17.43 -3.83 -13.72
N LEU A 92 16.82 -3.21 -12.70
CA LEU A 92 16.62 -3.82 -11.39
C LEU A 92 15.78 -5.11 -11.50
N GLY A 93 14.69 -5.09 -12.29
CA GLY A 93 13.85 -6.25 -12.53
C GLY A 93 14.56 -7.41 -13.22
N ALA A 94 15.55 -7.10 -14.07
CA ALA A 94 16.38 -8.11 -14.73
C ALA A 94 17.46 -8.70 -13.78
N ALA A 95 17.90 -7.92 -12.80
CA ALA A 95 18.98 -8.32 -11.89
C ALA A 95 18.48 -9.07 -10.64
N LEU A 96 17.26 -8.80 -10.17
CA LEU A 96 16.71 -9.43 -8.98
C LEU A 96 16.15 -10.82 -9.28
N SER A 97 16.35 -11.74 -8.35
CA SER A 97 15.77 -13.11 -8.41
C SER A 97 14.34 -13.18 -7.91
N CYS A 98 13.82 -12.13 -7.26
CA CYS A 98 12.45 -12.04 -6.76
C CYS A 98 11.63 -11.03 -7.58
N PRO A 99 10.29 -11.12 -7.55
CA PRO A 99 9.41 -10.19 -8.24
C PRO A 99 9.58 -8.75 -7.73
N ILE A 100 9.48 -7.77 -8.64
CA ILE A 100 9.37 -6.35 -8.30
C ILE A 100 7.94 -5.89 -8.57
N ALA A 101 7.26 -5.40 -7.54
CA ALA A 101 6.00 -4.71 -7.70
C ALA A 101 6.23 -3.20 -7.68
N ALA A 102 5.82 -2.56 -8.75
CA ALA A 102 6.04 -1.13 -8.97
C ALA A 102 4.71 -0.40 -9.18
N PRO A 103 4.68 0.94 -8.98
CA PRO A 103 3.55 1.76 -9.42
C PRO A 103 3.21 1.47 -10.89
N PRO A 104 1.95 1.59 -11.30
CA PRO A 104 1.48 1.23 -12.64
C PRO A 104 2.30 1.82 -13.78
N GLU A 105 2.80 3.04 -13.63
CA GLU A 105 3.61 3.76 -14.62
C GLU A 105 4.99 3.15 -14.84
N TYR A 106 5.51 2.39 -13.87
CA TYR A 106 6.83 1.73 -13.94
C TYR A 106 6.71 0.21 -14.08
N ALA A 107 5.57 -0.36 -13.70
CA ALA A 107 5.31 -1.78 -13.86
C ALA A 107 5.05 -2.10 -15.33
N GLY A 108 5.89 -2.87 -16.00
CA GLY A 108 5.66 -3.29 -17.39
C GLY A 108 4.25 -3.89 -17.61
N PRO A 109 3.83 -4.14 -18.84
CA PRO A 109 2.44 -4.51 -19.18
C PRO A 109 1.89 -5.73 -18.42
N ALA A 110 2.75 -6.67 -18.05
CA ALA A 110 2.38 -7.89 -17.31
C ALA A 110 3.09 -8.01 -15.96
N GLY A 111 3.90 -7.01 -15.58
CA GLY A 111 4.65 -7.04 -14.32
C GLY A 111 3.75 -6.90 -13.08
N PRO A 112 4.25 -7.29 -11.89
CA PRO A 112 3.56 -7.04 -10.64
C PRO A 112 3.32 -5.54 -10.42
N VAL A 113 2.17 -5.20 -9.83
CA VAL A 113 1.82 -3.80 -9.51
C VAL A 113 1.79 -3.58 -8.01
N PHE A 114 2.29 -2.41 -7.58
CA PHE A 114 2.09 -1.90 -6.23
C PHE A 114 1.13 -0.71 -6.30
N LEU A 115 -0.01 -0.86 -5.65
CA LEU A 115 -1.11 0.11 -5.72
C LEU A 115 -1.22 0.89 -4.40
N PRO A 116 -1.63 2.16 -4.47
CA PRO A 116 -1.94 2.95 -3.28
C PRO A 116 -3.13 2.37 -2.52
N PRO A 117 -3.41 2.85 -1.30
CA PRO A 117 -4.58 2.44 -0.55
C PRO A 117 -5.87 2.65 -1.35
N ILE A 118 -6.78 1.69 -1.27
CA ILE A 118 -8.09 1.84 -1.93
C ILE A 118 -8.88 2.96 -1.22
N PRO A 119 -9.34 3.99 -1.94
CA PRO A 119 -10.13 5.06 -1.33
C PRO A 119 -11.43 4.54 -0.70
N PRO A 120 -11.92 5.16 0.39
CA PRO A 120 -13.12 4.66 1.09
C PRO A 120 -14.43 4.87 0.33
N ASP A 121 -14.44 5.63 -0.77
CA ASP A 121 -15.58 5.83 -1.67
C ASP A 121 -15.57 4.90 -2.90
N VAL A 122 -14.60 3.98 -2.98
CA VAL A 122 -14.45 3.04 -4.10
C VAL A 122 -14.58 1.60 -3.59
N MET A 123 -15.35 0.79 -4.30
CA MET A 123 -15.44 -0.65 -4.01
C MET A 123 -14.11 -1.35 -4.30
N PRO A 124 -13.65 -2.26 -3.43
CA PRO A 124 -12.39 -2.99 -3.66
C PRO A 124 -12.35 -3.71 -5.01
N GLU A 125 -13.48 -4.29 -5.42
CA GLU A 125 -13.62 -4.99 -6.70
C GLU A 125 -13.41 -4.05 -7.89
N GLU A 126 -13.95 -2.85 -7.84
CA GLU A 126 -13.80 -1.83 -8.89
C GLU A 126 -12.38 -1.28 -8.96
N ALA A 127 -11.78 -0.99 -7.80
CA ALA A 127 -10.42 -0.50 -7.71
C ALA A 127 -9.40 -1.51 -8.28
N LEU A 128 -9.64 -2.80 -8.09
CA LEU A 128 -8.73 -3.86 -8.50
C LEU A 128 -9.04 -4.46 -9.88
N ALA A 129 -10.23 -4.23 -10.43
CA ALA A 129 -10.64 -4.77 -11.74
C ALA A 129 -9.64 -4.51 -12.89
N PRO A 130 -9.04 -3.31 -13.03
CA PRO A 130 -8.07 -3.05 -14.10
C PRO A 130 -6.78 -3.89 -14.01
N TRP A 131 -6.51 -4.48 -12.86
CA TRP A 131 -5.26 -5.18 -12.54
C TRP A 131 -5.42 -6.70 -12.47
N GLN A 132 -6.61 -7.21 -12.76
CA GLN A 132 -6.88 -8.65 -12.75
C GLN A 132 -5.93 -9.41 -13.68
N GLY A 133 -5.44 -10.56 -13.20
CA GLY A 133 -4.46 -11.38 -13.93
C GLY A 133 -2.99 -10.99 -13.70
N ARG A 134 -2.75 -9.89 -12.97
CA ARG A 134 -1.41 -9.48 -12.51
C ARG A 134 -1.20 -9.85 -11.03
N GLN A 135 0.04 -9.89 -10.59
CA GLN A 135 0.35 -9.93 -9.16
C GLN A 135 0.13 -8.53 -8.58
N ILE A 136 -0.81 -8.41 -7.64
CA ILE A 136 -1.19 -7.14 -7.03
C ILE A 136 -0.63 -7.09 -5.62
N TRP A 137 0.10 -6.03 -5.31
CA TRP A 137 0.48 -5.63 -3.97
C TRP A 137 -0.24 -4.33 -3.63
N LEU A 138 -0.68 -4.17 -2.38
CA LEU A 138 -1.48 -3.03 -1.98
C LEU A 138 -0.87 -2.35 -0.76
N ASP A 139 -0.81 -1.01 -0.80
CA ASP A 139 -0.57 -0.23 0.41
C ASP A 139 -1.82 -0.27 1.30
N LEU A 140 -1.63 -0.56 2.58
CA LEU A 140 -2.68 -0.68 3.58
C LEU A 140 -2.58 0.47 4.57
N ALA A 141 -3.41 1.48 4.38
CA ALA A 141 -3.47 2.64 5.25
C ALA A 141 -4.91 2.99 5.64
N PRO A 142 -5.12 3.55 6.85
CA PRO A 142 -6.41 4.13 7.21
C PRO A 142 -6.63 5.38 6.37
N SER A 143 -7.47 5.26 5.36
CA SER A 143 -7.83 6.35 4.46
C SER A 143 -9.09 7.06 4.92
N ALA A 144 -9.11 8.38 4.77
CA ALA A 144 -10.29 9.19 5.00
C ALA A 144 -10.44 10.24 3.89
N LEU A 145 -11.69 10.58 3.56
CA LEU A 145 -11.97 11.61 2.56
C LEU A 145 -13.26 12.39 2.90
N LYS A 146 -13.34 13.60 2.36
CA LYS A 146 -14.56 14.42 2.32
C LYS A 146 -15.13 14.35 0.91
N LEU A 147 -16.34 13.81 0.81
CA LEU A 147 -17.11 13.73 -0.43
C LEU A 147 -18.10 14.89 -0.47
N THR A 148 -18.03 15.71 -1.52
CA THR A 148 -18.95 16.85 -1.70
C THR A 148 -19.84 16.59 -2.90
N LEU A 149 -21.14 16.58 -2.69
CA LEU A 149 -22.19 16.47 -3.71
C LEU A 149 -22.83 17.84 -3.93
N THR A 150 -22.89 18.26 -5.15
CA THR A 150 -23.58 19.48 -5.61
C THR A 150 -24.44 19.19 -6.83
N ALA A 151 -25.27 20.13 -7.26
CA ALA A 151 -26.00 20.01 -8.52
C ALA A 151 -25.06 19.90 -9.76
N GLY A 152 -23.82 20.37 -9.65
CA GLY A 152 -22.79 20.29 -10.70
C GLY A 152 -21.97 19.00 -10.70
N GLY A 153 -22.14 18.11 -9.72
CA GLY A 153 -21.42 16.85 -9.65
C GLY A 153 -20.89 16.49 -8.28
N CYS A 154 -19.98 15.50 -8.27
CA CYS A 154 -19.33 14.97 -7.09
C CYS A 154 -17.83 15.31 -7.12
N SER A 155 -17.26 15.67 -5.98
CA SER A 155 -15.82 15.83 -5.78
C SER A 155 -15.40 15.20 -4.46
N SER A 156 -14.20 14.65 -4.42
CA SER A 156 -13.58 14.09 -3.20
C SER A 156 -12.28 14.82 -2.87
N THR A 157 -11.96 14.89 -1.60
CA THR A 157 -10.70 15.46 -1.10
C THR A 157 -10.22 14.59 0.05
N GLU A 158 -8.98 14.13 -0.02
CA GLU A 158 -8.36 13.38 1.06
C GLU A 158 -8.25 14.24 2.32
N THR A 159 -8.38 13.60 3.46
CA THR A 159 -8.25 14.24 4.78
C THR A 159 -7.58 13.27 5.75
N SER A 160 -6.85 13.81 6.71
CA SER A 160 -6.33 13.05 7.84
C SER A 160 -7.34 12.93 9.00
N GLU A 161 -8.47 13.62 8.92
CA GLU A 161 -9.50 13.60 9.96
C GLU A 161 -10.31 12.31 9.89
N THR A 162 -10.08 11.41 10.84
CA THR A 162 -10.95 10.25 11.06
C THR A 162 -12.13 10.66 11.93
N GLY A 163 -13.34 10.33 11.49
CA GLY A 163 -14.54 10.60 12.24
C GLY A 163 -14.73 9.65 13.43
N THR A 164 -15.60 10.04 14.36
CA THR A 164 -16.14 9.17 15.41
C THR A 164 -17.64 9.02 15.25
N GLY A 165 -18.17 7.81 15.48
CA GLY A 165 -19.58 7.53 15.24
C GLY A 165 -19.90 7.37 13.74
N GLY A 166 -21.15 7.64 13.35
CA GLY A 166 -21.58 7.50 11.95
C GLY A 166 -22.16 6.13 11.63
N PHE A 167 -22.34 5.87 10.36
CA PHE A 167 -22.89 4.62 9.84
C PHE A 167 -21.77 3.84 9.14
N ARG A 168 -21.87 2.51 9.15
CA ARG A 168 -20.94 1.64 8.45
C ARG A 168 -21.53 1.16 7.13
N ASP A 169 -20.79 1.35 6.05
CA ASP A 169 -21.06 0.73 4.76
C ASP A 169 -20.30 -0.59 4.65
N ARG A 170 -21.03 -1.70 4.47
CA ARG A 170 -20.45 -3.04 4.38
C ARG A 170 -19.92 -3.39 2.99
N VAL A 171 -20.31 -2.63 1.99
CA VAL A 171 -19.85 -2.83 0.60
C VAL A 171 -18.53 -2.10 0.40
N LEU A 172 -18.48 -0.81 0.73
CA LEU A 172 -17.29 0.04 0.68
C LEU A 172 -16.27 -0.29 1.79
N LEU A 173 -16.72 -1.00 2.82
CA LEU A 173 -15.92 -1.29 4.03
C LEU A 173 -15.36 0.00 4.63
N CYS A 174 -16.24 0.92 4.94
CA CYS A 174 -15.90 2.20 5.55
C CYS A 174 -17.02 2.69 6.45
N HIS A 175 -16.70 3.66 7.30
CA HIS A 175 -17.68 4.47 8.00
C HIS A 175 -17.95 5.75 7.24
N TYR A 176 -19.16 6.29 7.40
CA TYR A 176 -19.52 7.57 6.82
C TYR A 176 -20.45 8.37 7.73
N ARG A 177 -20.42 9.68 7.59
CA ARG A 177 -21.28 10.63 8.28
C ARG A 177 -21.56 11.82 7.37
N ALA A 178 -22.80 12.33 7.39
CA ALA A 178 -23.10 13.61 6.79
C ALA A 178 -22.55 14.73 7.69
N ASP A 179 -21.58 15.49 7.19
CA ASP A 179 -20.96 16.61 7.91
C ASP A 179 -21.71 17.91 7.71
N THR A 180 -22.16 18.18 6.48
CA THR A 180 -22.86 19.41 6.13
C THR A 180 -23.99 19.11 5.17
N ILE A 181 -25.17 19.62 5.50
CA ILE A 181 -26.34 19.56 4.61
C ILE A 181 -26.80 20.97 4.38
N LEU A 182 -26.57 21.49 3.17
CA LEU A 182 -27.06 22.78 2.70
C LEU A 182 -28.04 22.56 1.54
N LYS A 183 -28.77 23.59 1.17
CA LYS A 183 -29.80 23.51 0.12
C LYS A 183 -29.25 23.01 -1.24
N ASP A 184 -28.01 23.34 -1.55
CA ASP A 184 -27.31 23.07 -2.82
C ASP A 184 -26.09 22.18 -2.69
N ARG A 185 -25.74 21.75 -1.48
CA ARG A 185 -24.53 21.00 -1.21
C ARG A 185 -24.70 20.05 -0.02
N VAL A 186 -24.25 18.80 -0.20
CA VAL A 186 -24.12 17.83 0.89
C VAL A 186 -22.67 17.39 0.96
N GLN A 187 -22.11 17.35 2.16
CA GLN A 187 -20.77 16.80 2.43
C GLN A 187 -20.88 15.58 3.32
N PHE A 188 -20.14 14.56 2.94
CA PHE A 188 -19.94 13.36 3.73
C PHE A 188 -18.46 13.24 4.12
N ALA A 189 -18.20 12.86 5.35
CA ALA A 189 -16.93 12.31 5.75
C ALA A 189 -17.00 10.78 5.62
N LEU A 190 -16.01 10.18 4.95
CA LEU A 190 -15.81 8.74 4.86
C LEU A 190 -14.45 8.38 5.44
N TRP A 191 -14.37 7.28 6.20
CA TRP A 191 -13.09 6.82 6.77
C TRP A 191 -13.10 5.32 7.02
N ARG A 192 -11.90 4.71 7.04
CA ARG A 192 -11.71 3.32 7.45
C ARG A 192 -11.14 3.23 8.84
N THR A 193 -11.76 2.39 9.65
CA THR A 193 -11.27 1.98 10.96
C THR A 193 -10.40 0.72 10.83
N GLY A 194 -9.76 0.29 11.92
CA GLY A 194 -9.02 -0.97 11.94
C GLY A 194 -9.92 -2.19 11.67
N GLU A 195 -11.18 -2.15 12.08
CA GLU A 195 -12.15 -3.21 11.77
C GLU A 195 -12.48 -3.26 10.27
N ASP A 196 -12.61 -2.09 9.63
CA ASP A 196 -12.87 -2.02 8.18
C ASP A 196 -11.67 -2.51 7.39
N LEU A 197 -10.45 -2.15 7.82
CA LEU A 197 -9.21 -2.66 7.22
C LEU A 197 -9.06 -4.17 7.40
N SER A 198 -9.46 -4.71 8.56
CA SER A 198 -9.47 -6.17 8.78
C SER A 198 -10.47 -6.86 7.85
N ALA A 199 -11.67 -6.30 7.68
CA ALA A 199 -12.64 -6.80 6.73
C ALA A 199 -12.15 -6.72 5.28
N LEU A 200 -11.46 -5.63 4.93
CA LEU A 200 -10.83 -5.45 3.62
C LEU A 200 -9.77 -6.52 3.37
N THR A 201 -8.80 -6.69 4.29
CA THR A 201 -7.72 -7.67 4.14
C THR A 201 -8.22 -9.09 4.01
N ALA A 202 -9.35 -9.45 4.64
CA ALA A 202 -9.98 -10.76 4.47
C ALA A 202 -10.56 -11.00 3.06
N ARG A 203 -10.94 -9.94 2.33
CA ARG A 203 -11.48 -10.03 0.96
C ARG A 203 -10.40 -10.03 -0.13
N LEU A 204 -9.27 -9.36 0.12
CA LEU A 204 -8.22 -9.11 -0.87
C LEU A 204 -7.65 -10.36 -1.56
N PRO A 205 -7.43 -11.51 -0.85
CA PRO A 205 -6.96 -12.73 -1.52
C PRO A 205 -7.91 -13.22 -2.62
N GLY A 206 -9.23 -13.13 -2.38
CA GLY A 206 -10.27 -13.47 -3.36
C GLY A 206 -10.31 -12.54 -4.58
N LEU A 207 -9.68 -11.36 -4.47
CA LEU A 207 -9.56 -10.36 -5.54
C LEU A 207 -8.19 -10.39 -6.23
N GLY A 208 -7.34 -11.40 -5.93
CA GLY A 208 -6.05 -11.60 -6.59
C GLY A 208 -4.90 -10.77 -5.99
N VAL A 209 -5.07 -10.17 -4.81
CA VAL A 209 -3.99 -9.48 -4.11
C VAL A 209 -3.06 -10.49 -3.46
N CYS A 210 -1.75 -10.37 -3.72
CA CYS A 210 -0.71 -11.27 -3.22
C CYS A 210 -0.27 -10.90 -1.79
N GLY A 211 -0.35 -9.63 -1.43
CA GLY A 211 0.00 -9.15 -0.11
C GLY A 211 -0.21 -7.65 0.06
N CYS A 212 -0.16 -7.21 1.31
CA CYS A 212 -0.28 -5.82 1.68
C CYS A 212 0.92 -5.38 2.50
N VAL A 213 1.26 -4.09 2.42
CA VAL A 213 2.20 -3.45 3.32
C VAL A 213 1.54 -2.22 3.94
N GLY A 214 1.79 -1.96 5.22
CA GLY A 214 1.30 -0.74 5.85
C GLY A 214 2.24 -0.26 6.95
N LEU A 215 2.15 1.01 7.30
CA LEU A 215 2.96 1.61 8.35
C LEU A 215 2.44 1.22 9.74
N TYR A 216 3.32 0.66 10.58
CA TYR A 216 2.96 0.24 11.93
C TYR A 216 2.25 1.33 12.75
N PRO A 217 2.74 2.60 12.80
CA PRO A 217 2.08 3.65 13.57
C PRO A 217 0.64 3.91 13.14
N GLU A 218 0.37 3.88 11.84
CA GLU A 218 -0.95 4.14 11.27
C GLU A 218 -1.92 3.00 11.56
N LEU A 219 -1.49 1.77 11.29
CA LEU A 219 -2.31 0.58 11.51
C LEU A 219 -2.57 0.32 13.00
N ASN A 220 -1.59 0.61 13.88
CA ASN A 220 -1.79 0.57 15.31
C ASN A 220 -2.72 1.69 15.79
N GLY A 221 -2.55 2.90 15.27
CA GLY A 221 -3.35 4.07 15.62
C GLY A 221 -4.83 3.92 15.28
N CYS A 222 -5.15 3.31 14.14
CA CYS A 222 -6.55 3.04 13.74
C CYS A 222 -7.14 1.78 14.40
N GLY A 223 -6.38 1.03 15.18
CA GLY A 223 -6.84 -0.17 15.90
C GLY A 223 -6.81 -1.45 15.07
N PHE A 224 -6.25 -1.45 13.85
CA PHE A 224 -6.13 -2.65 13.01
C PHE A 224 -5.40 -3.81 13.71
N LEU A 225 -4.32 -3.52 14.41
CA LEU A 225 -3.53 -4.54 15.11
C LEU A 225 -4.22 -5.13 16.37
N LYS A 226 -5.33 -4.52 16.80
CA LYS A 226 -6.14 -4.96 17.94
C LYS A 226 -7.42 -5.67 17.51
N ALA A 227 -7.77 -5.57 16.24
CA ALA A 227 -8.96 -6.23 15.71
C ALA A 227 -8.76 -7.75 15.79
N PRO A 228 -9.74 -8.52 16.27
CA PRO A 228 -9.64 -9.97 16.23
C PRO A 228 -9.52 -10.42 14.77
N PRO A 229 -8.71 -11.45 14.47
CA PRO A 229 -8.67 -12.02 13.14
C PRO A 229 -10.09 -12.42 12.75
N LEU A 230 -10.54 -11.98 11.58
CA LEU A 230 -11.85 -12.38 11.06
C LEU A 230 -11.86 -13.91 10.90
N PRO A 231 -12.99 -14.58 11.25
CA PRO A 231 -13.12 -15.99 10.94
C PRO A 231 -12.89 -16.18 9.43
N GLY A 232 -11.98 -17.09 9.12
CA GLY A 232 -11.73 -17.45 7.73
C GLY A 232 -13.04 -17.84 7.03
N PRO A 233 -13.12 -17.74 5.70
CA PRO A 233 -14.30 -18.18 4.97
C PRO A 233 -14.59 -19.63 5.37
N ASP A 234 -15.81 -19.86 5.83
CA ASP A 234 -16.31 -21.21 6.10
C ASP A 234 -16.00 -22.07 4.88
N ARG A 235 -15.24 -23.16 5.11
CA ARG A 235 -14.89 -24.14 4.09
C ARG A 235 -16.09 -24.97 3.68
#